data_1a8dba85f60ba779d455d84213b83249
#
_entry.id   1a8dba85f60ba779d455d84213b83249
#
_cell.length_a   1.000
_cell.length_b   1.000
_cell.length_c   1.000
_cell.angle_alpha   90.00
_cell.angle_beta   90.00
_cell.angle_gamma   90.00
#
_symmetry.space_group_name_H-M   'P 1'
#
loop_
_entity.id
_entity.type
_entity.pdbx_description
1 polymer ?
#
loop_
_entity_poly.entity_id
_entity_poly.type
_entity_poly.pdbx_seq_one_letter_code
_entity_poly.pdbx_strand_id
1 'polypeptide(L)'
;FAQVTNAYREAVTGTILYESSISALIEWVALSAIAVVLALGGWMVLGSTMGLGTLTTFILYSQRLFDPLRQLAERFTQIQGGLTAVERIGELLEQPIEIADLPASDRTAAAIRSGSERASAGEVIFEQVSFSYRPDDPILSDLSFRIAPGEHVALVGPTGSGKTTVIRLLCRLYEPQQGRILLDGIDIRQLPIPTLRQRLGVVLQDTFLFSGNVADNLRLDAPISSDQLQGLCAELGLDPLLRRLPDGLATELRERGGNLSSGERQLLSVARVAIRDPSVLVMDEATAFMDPSTEATLQRDLDKLLHGRTAIVIAHRLATVEASDRILVLRKGHLIEQGTHSQLRQQGGVYAQLADLQERGLAAL
;
A
#
# COMPACT_ATOMS: atom_id res chain seq x y z
N PHE A 1 -19.28 -10.93 7.44
CA PHE A 1 -18.41 -11.60 8.43
C PHE A 1 -18.98 -12.95 8.85
N ALA A 2 -20.26 -13.02 9.36
CA ALA A 2 -20.86 -14.26 9.86
C ALA A 2 -20.92 -15.39 8.80
N GLN A 3 -21.21 -15.09 7.53
CA GLN A 3 -21.23 -16.09 6.45
C GLN A 3 -19.86 -16.72 6.20
N VAL A 4 -18.80 -15.89 6.15
CA VAL A 4 -17.42 -16.36 5.95
C VAL A 4 -16.96 -17.23 7.12
N THR A 5 -17.29 -16.82 8.37
CA THR A 5 -16.97 -17.59 9.58
C THR A 5 -17.68 -18.92 9.60
N ASN A 6 -18.94 -19.00 9.17
CA ASN A 6 -19.68 -20.26 9.09
C ASN A 6 -19.11 -21.21 8.02
N ALA A 7 -18.81 -20.70 6.83
CA ALA A 7 -18.17 -21.49 5.76
C ALA A 7 -16.81 -22.04 6.20
N TYR A 8 -15.99 -21.21 6.86
CA TYR A 8 -14.71 -21.64 7.43
C TYR A 8 -14.90 -22.75 8.48
N ARG A 9 -15.86 -22.56 9.40
CA ARG A 9 -16.16 -23.57 10.43
C ARG A 9 -16.61 -24.90 9.83
N GLU A 10 -17.48 -24.90 8.82
CA GLU A 10 -17.91 -26.11 8.14
C GLU A 10 -16.75 -26.84 7.46
N ALA A 11 -15.89 -26.10 6.74
CA ALA A 11 -14.71 -26.66 6.09
C ALA A 11 -13.74 -27.30 7.10
N VAL A 12 -13.42 -26.58 8.19
CA VAL A 12 -12.54 -27.07 9.26
C VAL A 12 -13.16 -28.27 9.97
N THR A 13 -14.46 -28.25 10.29
CA THR A 13 -15.14 -29.37 10.93
C THR A 13 -15.11 -30.61 10.03
N GLY A 14 -15.33 -30.45 8.72
CA GLY A 14 -15.21 -31.54 7.75
C GLY A 14 -13.81 -32.16 7.74
N THR A 15 -12.76 -31.34 7.68
CA THR A 15 -11.37 -31.82 7.71
C THR A 15 -11.05 -32.60 8.99
N ILE A 16 -11.43 -32.04 10.16
CA ILE A 16 -11.20 -32.70 11.45
C ILE A 16 -11.92 -34.05 11.53
N LEU A 17 -13.18 -34.14 11.02
CA LEU A 17 -13.94 -35.39 11.02
C LEU A 17 -13.27 -36.46 10.14
N TYR A 18 -12.77 -36.10 8.94
CA TYR A 18 -12.07 -37.02 8.08
C TYR A 18 -10.75 -37.50 8.69
N GLU A 19 -9.92 -36.61 9.21
CA GLU A 19 -8.65 -36.97 9.86
C GLU A 19 -8.87 -37.86 11.07
N SER A 20 -9.83 -37.50 11.94
CA SER A 20 -10.19 -38.28 13.11
C SER A 20 -10.73 -39.67 12.73
N SER A 21 -11.53 -39.77 11.67
CA SER A 21 -12.08 -41.04 11.20
C SER A 21 -11.00 -41.97 10.65
N ILE A 22 -10.03 -41.46 9.90
CA ILE A 22 -8.90 -42.23 9.37
C ILE A 22 -8.03 -42.73 10.54
N SER A 23 -7.70 -41.86 11.48
CA SER A 23 -6.90 -42.23 12.67
C SER A 23 -7.61 -43.28 13.51
N ALA A 24 -8.92 -43.14 13.76
CA ALA A 24 -9.71 -44.10 14.49
C ALA A 24 -9.79 -45.47 13.78
N LEU A 25 -9.90 -45.46 12.44
CA LEU A 25 -9.91 -46.71 11.65
C LEU A 25 -8.59 -47.46 11.78
N ILE A 26 -7.45 -46.75 11.64
CA ILE A 26 -6.11 -47.34 11.79
C ILE A 26 -5.93 -47.94 13.19
N GLU A 27 -6.34 -47.22 14.24
CA GLU A 27 -6.28 -47.65 15.64
C GLU A 27 -7.14 -48.91 15.85
N TRP A 28 -8.36 -48.94 15.26
CA TRP A 28 -9.26 -50.08 15.36
C TRP A 28 -8.69 -51.33 14.70
N VAL A 29 -8.08 -51.17 13.53
CA VAL A 29 -7.39 -52.30 12.81
C VAL A 29 -6.20 -52.79 13.63
N ALA A 30 -5.39 -51.89 14.21
CA ALA A 30 -4.25 -52.22 15.05
C ALA A 30 -4.64 -53.02 16.31
N LEU A 31 -5.66 -52.55 17.03
CA LEU A 31 -6.19 -53.21 18.20
C LEU A 31 -6.78 -54.58 17.87
N SER A 32 -7.50 -54.71 16.75
CA SER A 32 -8.05 -55.97 16.28
C SER A 32 -6.95 -56.99 15.93
N ALA A 33 -5.89 -56.54 15.27
CA ALA A 33 -4.73 -57.40 14.97
C ALA A 33 -4.04 -57.90 16.23
N ILE A 34 -3.84 -57.02 17.23
CA ILE A 34 -3.25 -57.40 18.53
C ILE A 34 -4.18 -58.40 19.24
N ALA A 35 -5.49 -58.19 19.26
CA ALA A 35 -6.44 -59.11 19.88
C ALA A 35 -6.40 -60.52 19.20
N VAL A 36 -6.30 -60.56 17.87
CA VAL A 36 -6.15 -61.86 17.12
C VAL A 36 -4.84 -62.53 17.50
N VAL A 37 -3.71 -61.81 17.53
CA VAL A 37 -2.40 -62.34 17.91
C VAL A 37 -2.44 -62.89 19.35
N LEU A 38 -3.11 -62.20 20.26
CA LEU A 38 -3.24 -62.59 21.65
C LEU A 38 -4.12 -63.86 21.82
N ALA A 39 -5.23 -63.93 21.08
CA ALA A 39 -6.14 -65.09 21.14
C ALA A 39 -5.53 -66.31 20.51
N LEU A 40 -4.97 -66.22 19.32
CA LEU A 40 -4.33 -67.37 18.64
C LEU A 40 -3.04 -67.78 19.30
N GLY A 41 -2.19 -66.81 19.66
CA GLY A 41 -0.91 -67.08 20.33
C GLY A 41 -1.11 -67.65 21.75
N GLY A 42 -2.11 -67.12 22.49
CA GLY A 42 -2.49 -67.68 23.80
C GLY A 42 -2.96 -69.14 23.72
N TRP A 43 -3.78 -69.45 22.70
CA TRP A 43 -4.18 -70.83 22.43
C TRP A 43 -3.01 -71.73 22.10
N MET A 44 -2.03 -71.26 21.28
CA MET A 44 -0.79 -72.02 20.95
C MET A 44 0.13 -72.22 22.15
N VAL A 45 0.21 -71.25 23.07
CA VAL A 45 0.98 -71.38 24.33
C VAL A 45 0.35 -72.40 25.24
N LEU A 46 -0.99 -72.39 25.40
CA LEU A 46 -1.71 -73.42 26.17
C LEU A 46 -1.53 -74.84 25.60
N GLY A 47 -1.42 -74.95 24.27
CA GLY A 47 -1.10 -76.19 23.59
C GLY A 47 0.38 -76.56 23.60
N SER A 48 1.25 -75.86 24.31
CA SER A 48 2.71 -76.09 24.43
C SER A 48 3.46 -76.02 23.09
N THR A 49 2.85 -75.45 22.03
CA THR A 49 3.44 -75.32 20.70
C THR A 49 4.23 -74.01 20.50
N MET A 50 4.06 -73.02 21.41
CA MET A 50 4.75 -71.76 21.39
C MET A 50 5.16 -71.29 22.78
N GLY A 51 6.34 -70.67 22.93
CA GLY A 51 6.82 -70.11 24.19
C GLY A 51 6.20 -68.73 24.45
N LEU A 52 6.04 -68.38 25.74
CA LEU A 52 5.49 -67.07 26.17
C LEU A 52 6.31 -65.89 25.65
N GLY A 53 7.66 -66.05 25.58
CA GLY A 53 8.53 -65.00 25.01
C GLY A 53 8.27 -64.72 23.53
N THR A 54 7.96 -65.76 22.73
CA THR A 54 7.60 -65.62 21.34
C THR A 54 6.29 -64.88 21.17
N LEU A 55 5.27 -65.16 22.00
CA LEU A 55 3.99 -64.45 22.02
C LEU A 55 4.20 -62.94 22.33
N THR A 56 4.98 -62.66 23.34
CA THR A 56 5.29 -61.27 23.70
C THR A 56 6.00 -60.54 22.56
N THR A 57 6.92 -61.21 21.86
CA THR A 57 7.62 -60.66 20.71
C THR A 57 6.65 -60.34 19.58
N PHE A 58 5.71 -61.24 19.28
CA PHE A 58 4.69 -60.98 18.23
C PHE A 58 3.77 -59.80 18.58
N ILE A 59 3.36 -59.66 19.84
CA ILE A 59 2.57 -58.51 20.30
C ILE A 59 3.36 -57.21 20.11
N LEU A 60 4.62 -57.15 20.52
CA LEU A 60 5.47 -55.98 20.38
C LEU A 60 5.71 -55.62 18.88
N TYR A 61 5.96 -56.62 18.02
CA TYR A 61 6.11 -56.38 16.58
C TYR A 61 4.79 -55.93 15.95
N SER A 62 3.65 -56.49 16.35
CA SER A 62 2.34 -56.04 15.86
C SER A 62 2.08 -54.57 16.18
N GLN A 63 2.40 -54.13 17.43
CA GLN A 63 2.30 -52.71 17.78
C GLN A 63 3.21 -51.83 16.94
N ARG A 64 4.47 -52.20 16.76
CA ARG A 64 5.44 -51.43 15.99
C ARG A 64 5.14 -51.39 14.49
N LEU A 65 4.41 -52.38 13.96
CA LEU A 65 4.04 -52.44 12.53
C LEU A 65 3.05 -51.32 12.15
N PHE A 66 2.16 -50.91 13.06
CA PHE A 66 1.15 -49.90 12.81
C PHE A 66 1.65 -48.46 13.06
N ASP A 67 2.73 -48.25 13.80
CA ASP A 67 3.31 -46.93 14.03
C ASP A 67 3.74 -46.23 12.75
N PRO A 68 4.44 -46.85 11.78
CA PRO A 68 4.77 -46.24 10.50
C PRO A 68 3.55 -45.88 9.66
N LEU A 69 2.46 -46.66 9.74
CA LEU A 69 1.22 -46.37 8.99
C LEU A 69 0.53 -45.11 9.53
N ARG A 70 0.51 -44.95 10.85
CA ARG A 70 0.01 -43.73 11.50
C ARG A 70 0.84 -42.49 11.11
N GLN A 71 2.17 -42.64 11.19
CA GLN A 71 3.09 -41.56 10.79
C GLN A 71 2.94 -41.23 9.30
N LEU A 72 2.69 -42.19 8.44
CA LEU A 72 2.47 -41.96 7.00
C LEU A 72 1.20 -41.11 6.79
N ALA A 73 0.10 -41.45 7.48
CA ALA A 73 -1.13 -40.70 7.39
C ALA A 73 -0.95 -39.21 7.83
N GLU A 74 -0.26 -38.99 8.97
CA GLU A 74 0.06 -37.65 9.45
C GLU A 74 0.96 -36.87 8.48
N ARG A 75 1.98 -37.54 7.90
CA ARG A 75 2.88 -36.94 6.91
C ARG A 75 2.17 -36.59 5.61
N PHE A 76 1.19 -37.38 5.20
CA PHE A 76 0.40 -37.11 4.00
C PHE A 76 -0.35 -35.78 4.13
N THR A 77 -0.98 -35.50 5.26
CA THR A 77 -1.65 -34.22 5.54
C THR A 77 -0.66 -33.05 5.48
N GLN A 78 0.54 -33.22 6.08
CA GLN A 78 1.59 -32.19 6.00
C GLN A 78 2.05 -31.92 4.57
N ILE A 79 2.20 -32.97 3.74
CA ILE A 79 2.57 -32.86 2.32
C ILE A 79 1.48 -32.11 1.55
N GLN A 80 0.21 -32.44 1.76
CA GLN A 80 -0.90 -31.72 1.12
C GLN A 80 -0.91 -30.23 1.49
N GLY A 81 -0.71 -29.91 2.78
CA GLY A 81 -0.59 -28.51 3.21
C GLY A 81 0.58 -27.78 2.53
N GLY A 82 1.72 -28.47 2.38
CA GLY A 82 2.87 -27.94 1.66
C GLY A 82 2.60 -27.70 0.17
N LEU A 83 1.94 -28.63 -0.50
CA LEU A 83 1.55 -28.48 -1.91
C LEU A 83 0.59 -27.31 -2.13
N THR A 84 -0.41 -27.16 -1.26
CA THR A 84 -1.33 -26.00 -1.31
C THR A 84 -0.60 -24.66 -1.10
N ALA A 85 0.41 -24.65 -0.23
CA ALA A 85 1.23 -23.44 -0.05
C ALA A 85 2.06 -23.12 -1.29
N VAL A 86 2.65 -24.14 -1.94
CA VAL A 86 3.39 -23.98 -3.21
C VAL A 86 2.45 -23.49 -4.33
N GLU A 87 1.25 -24.05 -4.44
CA GLU A 87 0.24 -23.62 -5.42
C GLU A 87 -0.12 -22.14 -5.23
N ARG A 88 -0.40 -21.70 -4.00
CA ARG A 88 -0.69 -20.29 -3.72
C ARG A 88 0.48 -19.34 -4.02
N ILE A 89 1.71 -19.81 -3.76
CA ILE A 89 2.90 -19.02 -4.14
C ILE A 89 3.00 -18.97 -5.68
N GLY A 90 2.74 -20.08 -6.37
CA GLY A 90 2.70 -20.11 -7.84
C GLY A 90 1.67 -19.14 -8.41
N GLU A 91 0.43 -19.19 -7.92
CA GLU A 91 -0.63 -18.25 -8.33
C GLU A 91 -0.23 -16.77 -8.12
N LEU A 92 0.48 -16.48 -7.02
CA LEU A 92 0.96 -15.11 -6.77
C LEU A 92 2.07 -14.71 -7.75
N LEU A 93 2.99 -15.62 -8.05
CA LEU A 93 4.11 -15.36 -8.98
C LEU A 93 3.65 -15.29 -10.46
N GLU A 94 2.57 -15.98 -10.80
CA GLU A 94 1.97 -15.99 -12.14
C GLU A 94 1.01 -14.80 -12.36
N GLN A 95 0.73 -14.01 -11.34
CA GLN A 95 -0.12 -12.83 -11.51
C GLN A 95 0.48 -11.88 -12.56
N PRO A 96 -0.29 -11.51 -13.59
CA PRO A 96 0.19 -10.62 -14.63
C PRO A 96 0.50 -9.24 -14.04
N ILE A 97 1.61 -8.65 -14.48
CA ILE A 97 1.93 -7.26 -14.15
C ILE A 97 0.99 -6.38 -14.98
N GLU A 98 -0.03 -5.79 -14.34
CA GLU A 98 -1.04 -4.97 -15.02
C GLU A 98 -0.44 -3.68 -15.63
N ILE A 99 0.54 -3.08 -14.93
CA ILE A 99 1.16 -1.83 -15.35
C ILE A 99 2.66 -2.07 -15.52
N ALA A 100 3.09 -2.18 -16.77
CA ALA A 100 4.49 -2.34 -17.14
C ALA A 100 4.97 -1.17 -18.00
N ASP A 101 6.27 -0.95 -18.00
CA ASP A 101 6.88 -0.01 -18.92
C ASP A 101 6.77 -0.49 -20.38
N LEU A 102 6.42 0.42 -21.28
CA LEU A 102 6.48 0.13 -22.69
C LEU A 102 7.93 -0.20 -23.13
N PRO A 103 8.12 -1.15 -24.04
CA PRO A 103 9.41 -1.40 -24.66
C PRO A 103 10.01 -0.09 -25.24
N ALA A 104 11.32 0.05 -25.19
CA ALA A 104 11.99 1.26 -25.68
C ALA A 104 11.67 1.58 -27.14
N SER A 105 11.40 0.55 -27.97
CA SER A 105 10.96 0.69 -29.36
C SER A 105 9.61 1.41 -29.54
N ASP A 106 8.73 1.30 -28.54
CA ASP A 106 7.34 1.78 -28.64
C ASP A 106 7.16 3.15 -27.96
N ARG A 107 8.24 3.70 -27.38
CA ARG A 107 8.24 5.03 -26.77
C ARG A 107 8.41 6.13 -27.81
N THR A 108 7.72 7.25 -27.63
CA THR A 108 7.92 8.40 -28.52
C THR A 108 9.30 9.02 -28.34
N ALA A 109 9.83 9.67 -29.39
CA ALA A 109 11.10 10.41 -29.32
C ALA A 109 11.07 11.51 -28.24
N ALA A 110 9.90 12.08 -27.93
CA ALA A 110 9.71 13.04 -26.86
C ALA A 110 9.88 12.39 -25.49
N ALA A 111 9.29 11.21 -25.26
CA ALA A 111 9.42 10.45 -24.01
C ALA A 111 10.88 10.00 -23.74
N ILE A 112 11.62 9.64 -24.80
CA ILE A 112 13.03 9.26 -24.70
C ILE A 112 13.90 10.46 -24.29
N ARG A 113 13.70 11.63 -24.93
CA ARG A 113 14.45 12.86 -24.61
C ARG A 113 14.14 13.39 -23.21
N SER A 114 12.87 13.36 -22.80
CA SER A 114 12.44 13.86 -21.50
C SER A 114 13.01 13.05 -20.32
N GLY A 115 13.48 11.83 -20.56
CA GLY A 115 14.19 11.03 -19.56
C GLY A 115 15.59 11.58 -19.24
N SER A 116 16.19 12.41 -20.11
CA SER A 116 17.54 12.95 -19.96
C SER A 116 17.60 14.42 -19.54
N GLU A 117 16.50 15.17 -19.61
CA GLU A 117 16.48 16.60 -19.31
C GLU A 117 15.72 16.91 -18.02
N ARG A 118 16.38 17.59 -17.08
CA ARG A 118 15.83 18.05 -15.78
C ARG A 118 14.79 19.19 -15.92
N ALA A 119 14.62 19.78 -17.09
CA ALA A 119 13.74 20.91 -17.32
C ALA A 119 12.31 20.47 -17.65
N SER A 120 11.62 19.89 -16.69
CA SER A 120 10.19 19.62 -16.77
C SER A 120 9.45 20.82 -16.20
N ALA A 121 8.53 21.39 -16.97
CA ALA A 121 7.74 22.55 -16.56
C ALA A 121 6.68 22.19 -15.50
N GLY A 122 6.29 20.92 -15.42
CA GLY A 122 5.28 20.43 -14.48
C GLY A 122 3.83 20.67 -14.92
N GLU A 123 3.58 20.79 -16.21
CA GLU A 123 2.20 20.86 -16.72
C GLU A 123 1.49 19.53 -16.57
N VAL A 124 0.28 19.52 -16.02
CA VAL A 124 -0.56 18.32 -15.89
C VAL A 124 -1.88 18.51 -16.62
N ILE A 125 -2.22 17.56 -17.51
CA ILE A 125 -3.48 17.60 -18.25
C ILE A 125 -4.19 16.25 -18.12
N PHE A 126 -5.46 16.29 -17.73
CA PHE A 126 -6.39 15.18 -17.80
C PHE A 126 -7.32 15.42 -18.99
N GLU A 127 -7.40 14.46 -19.91
CA GLU A 127 -8.26 14.54 -21.10
C GLU A 127 -9.25 13.39 -21.12
N GLN A 128 -10.52 13.70 -20.86
CA GLN A 128 -11.66 12.77 -20.90
C GLN A 128 -11.42 11.47 -20.10
N VAL A 129 -10.78 11.60 -18.94
CA VAL A 129 -10.37 10.45 -18.12
C VAL A 129 -11.58 9.81 -17.45
N SER A 130 -11.79 8.51 -17.73
CA SER A 130 -12.76 7.68 -17.04
C SER A 130 -12.07 6.48 -16.40
N PHE A 131 -12.47 6.18 -15.17
CA PHE A 131 -11.85 5.12 -14.36
C PHE A 131 -12.80 4.47 -13.38
N SER A 132 -12.69 3.15 -13.24
CA SER A 132 -13.36 2.34 -12.22
C SER A 132 -12.40 1.29 -11.65
N TYR A 133 -12.48 1.01 -10.34
CA TYR A 133 -11.77 -0.13 -9.73
C TYR A 133 -12.48 -1.45 -10.01
N ARG A 134 -13.78 -1.40 -10.23
CA ARG A 134 -14.62 -2.54 -10.62
C ARG A 134 -15.47 -2.13 -11.82
N PRO A 135 -15.75 -3.03 -12.76
CA PRO A 135 -16.47 -2.70 -14.00
C PRO A 135 -17.80 -1.95 -13.78
N ASP A 136 -18.52 -2.28 -12.69
CA ASP A 136 -19.87 -1.76 -12.42
C ASP A 136 -19.88 -0.54 -11.46
N ASP A 137 -18.70 -0.02 -11.06
CA ASP A 137 -18.60 1.08 -10.09
C ASP A 137 -17.69 2.20 -10.61
N PRO A 138 -18.21 3.09 -11.49
CA PRO A 138 -17.44 4.19 -12.06
C PRO A 138 -17.07 5.21 -10.96
N ILE A 139 -15.77 5.48 -10.82
CA ILE A 139 -15.23 6.44 -9.85
C ILE A 139 -14.95 7.79 -10.48
N LEU A 140 -14.43 7.82 -11.70
CA LEU A 140 -14.22 9.03 -12.50
C LEU A 140 -14.92 8.86 -13.85
N SER A 141 -15.57 9.91 -14.33
CA SER A 141 -16.30 9.90 -15.58
C SER A 141 -16.03 11.19 -16.34
N ASP A 142 -15.42 11.07 -17.54
CA ASP A 142 -15.12 12.17 -18.47
C ASP A 142 -14.43 13.36 -17.79
N LEU A 143 -13.47 13.07 -16.90
CA LEU A 143 -12.76 14.10 -16.16
C LEU A 143 -11.72 14.80 -17.04
N SER A 144 -11.89 16.12 -17.23
CA SER A 144 -11.00 16.94 -18.05
C SER A 144 -10.63 18.23 -17.33
N PHE A 145 -9.32 18.45 -17.13
CA PHE A 145 -8.76 19.70 -16.61
C PHE A 145 -7.29 19.84 -16.98
N ARG A 146 -6.78 21.04 -16.88
CA ARG A 146 -5.37 21.37 -17.11
C ARG A 146 -4.84 22.16 -15.93
N ILE A 147 -3.63 21.88 -15.50
CA ILE A 147 -2.89 22.61 -14.47
C ILE A 147 -1.64 23.17 -15.14
N ALA A 148 -1.49 24.49 -15.08
CA ALA A 148 -0.35 25.17 -15.70
C ALA A 148 0.94 24.94 -14.86
N PRO A 149 2.13 25.06 -15.48
CA PRO A 149 3.38 25.03 -14.73
C PRO A 149 3.42 26.06 -13.61
N GLY A 150 3.77 25.63 -12.41
CA GLY A 150 3.84 26.48 -11.22
C GLY A 150 2.49 26.84 -10.59
N GLU A 151 1.36 26.34 -11.14
CA GLU A 151 0.03 26.58 -10.58
C GLU A 151 -0.24 25.69 -9.37
N HIS A 152 -0.78 26.26 -8.30
CA HIS A 152 -1.23 25.54 -7.11
C HIS A 152 -2.73 25.32 -7.16
N VAL A 153 -3.15 24.07 -7.26
CA VAL A 153 -4.55 23.69 -7.43
C VAL A 153 -5.04 22.88 -6.22
N ALA A 154 -6.11 23.38 -5.60
CA ALA A 154 -6.82 22.62 -4.57
C ALA A 154 -7.87 21.70 -5.19
N LEU A 155 -7.84 20.42 -4.84
CA LEU A 155 -8.84 19.43 -5.22
C LEU A 155 -9.78 19.19 -4.05
N VAL A 156 -11.03 19.62 -4.17
CA VAL A 156 -12.03 19.58 -3.10
C VAL A 156 -13.26 18.77 -3.51
N GLY A 157 -14.03 18.31 -2.53
CA GLY A 157 -15.27 17.57 -2.76
C GLY A 157 -15.55 16.57 -1.64
N PRO A 158 -16.78 16.06 -1.53
CA PRO A 158 -17.17 15.11 -0.50
C PRO A 158 -16.35 13.82 -0.56
N THR A 159 -16.33 13.07 0.55
CA THR A 159 -15.71 11.74 0.59
C THR A 159 -16.31 10.85 -0.51
N GLY A 160 -15.46 10.11 -1.20
CA GLY A 160 -15.87 9.26 -2.33
C GLY A 160 -16.07 10.01 -3.66
N SER A 161 -15.73 11.31 -3.77
CA SER A 161 -15.82 12.05 -5.03
C SER A 161 -14.76 11.71 -6.08
N GLY A 162 -13.72 10.93 -5.73
CA GLY A 162 -12.66 10.52 -6.65
C GLY A 162 -11.32 11.24 -6.48
N LYS A 163 -11.14 12.14 -5.50
CA LYS A 163 -9.92 12.94 -5.29
C LYS A 163 -8.65 12.07 -5.20
N THR A 164 -8.64 11.08 -4.33
CA THR A 164 -7.50 10.16 -4.17
C THR A 164 -7.26 9.32 -5.44
N THR A 165 -8.31 9.03 -6.21
CA THR A 165 -8.19 8.31 -7.47
C THR A 165 -7.47 9.14 -8.53
N VAL A 166 -7.71 10.45 -8.60
CA VAL A 166 -6.95 11.38 -9.47
C VAL A 166 -5.45 11.28 -9.18
N ILE A 167 -5.06 11.29 -7.90
CA ILE A 167 -3.65 11.14 -7.51
C ILE A 167 -3.09 9.79 -7.93
N ARG A 168 -3.82 8.70 -7.66
CA ARG A 168 -3.38 7.34 -8.00
C ARG A 168 -3.16 7.15 -9.49
N LEU A 169 -4.02 7.73 -10.32
CA LEU A 169 -3.87 7.73 -11.77
C LEU A 169 -2.68 8.57 -12.24
N LEU A 170 -2.48 9.77 -11.68
CA LEU A 170 -1.33 10.61 -11.99
C LEU A 170 0.00 9.92 -11.64
N CYS A 171 0.06 9.23 -10.51
CA CYS A 171 1.23 8.43 -10.08
C CYS A 171 1.38 7.12 -10.88
N ARG A 172 0.48 6.85 -11.82
CA ARG A 172 0.42 5.59 -12.59
C ARG A 172 0.46 4.37 -11.68
N LEU A 173 -0.32 4.40 -10.58
CA LEU A 173 -0.63 3.23 -9.76
C LEU A 173 -1.81 2.45 -10.35
N TYR A 174 -2.58 3.10 -11.20
CA TYR A 174 -3.63 2.56 -12.05
C TYR A 174 -3.59 3.28 -13.40
N GLU A 175 -4.15 2.69 -14.43
CA GLU A 175 -4.31 3.30 -15.74
C GLU A 175 -5.79 3.57 -16.06
N PRO A 176 -6.13 4.72 -16.66
CA PRO A 176 -7.52 5.02 -17.02
C PRO A 176 -8.02 4.07 -18.11
N GLN A 177 -9.29 3.66 -18.03
CA GLN A 177 -9.93 2.86 -19.07
C GLN A 177 -10.24 3.69 -20.32
N GLN A 178 -10.51 5.00 -20.15
CA GLN A 178 -10.72 5.93 -21.25
C GLN A 178 -9.98 7.24 -20.98
N GLY A 179 -9.63 7.94 -22.06
CA GLY A 179 -8.89 9.18 -21.99
C GLY A 179 -7.38 8.97 -21.77
N ARG A 180 -6.71 10.07 -21.42
CA ARG A 180 -5.26 10.07 -21.17
C ARG A 180 -4.87 11.16 -20.16
N ILE A 181 -3.71 10.96 -19.56
CA ILE A 181 -3.10 11.92 -18.64
C ILE A 181 -1.75 12.31 -19.23
N LEU A 182 -1.52 13.61 -19.37
CA LEU A 182 -0.27 14.13 -19.91
C LEU A 182 0.51 14.84 -18.82
N LEU A 183 1.81 14.63 -18.81
CA LEU A 183 2.79 15.38 -18.02
C LEU A 183 3.76 16.07 -19.01
N ASP A 184 3.78 17.40 -19.01
CA ASP A 184 4.55 18.20 -19.98
C ASP A 184 4.26 17.82 -21.44
N GLY A 185 2.98 17.58 -21.76
CA GLY A 185 2.52 17.20 -23.09
C GLY A 185 2.77 15.75 -23.48
N ILE A 186 3.37 14.92 -22.61
CA ILE A 186 3.68 13.51 -22.86
C ILE A 186 2.70 12.63 -22.07
N ASP A 187 2.07 11.67 -22.75
CA ASP A 187 1.22 10.68 -22.07
C ASP A 187 2.07 9.89 -21.03
N ILE A 188 1.60 9.86 -19.78
CA ILE A 188 2.32 9.22 -18.68
C ILE A 188 2.57 7.72 -18.93
N ARG A 189 1.77 7.06 -19.77
CA ARG A 189 1.98 5.67 -20.18
C ARG A 189 3.23 5.46 -21.03
N GLN A 190 3.67 6.51 -21.73
CA GLN A 190 4.89 6.49 -22.57
C GLN A 190 6.16 6.80 -21.77
N LEU A 191 6.03 7.40 -20.59
CA LEU A 191 7.17 7.66 -19.71
C LEU A 191 7.56 6.37 -18.96
N PRO A 192 8.87 6.08 -18.78
CA PRO A 192 9.30 5.06 -17.85
C PRO A 192 8.76 5.36 -16.45
N ILE A 193 8.25 4.34 -15.75
CA ILE A 193 7.69 4.51 -14.40
C ILE A 193 8.68 5.18 -13.43
N PRO A 194 9.99 4.83 -13.42
CA PRO A 194 10.95 5.53 -12.57
C PRO A 194 11.08 7.01 -12.92
N THR A 195 11.10 7.35 -14.21
CA THR A 195 11.19 8.75 -14.69
C THR A 195 9.95 9.56 -14.31
N LEU A 196 8.76 8.98 -14.49
CA LEU A 196 7.50 9.61 -14.06
C LEU A 196 7.52 9.89 -12.55
N ARG A 197 7.88 8.88 -11.75
CA ARG A 197 7.90 8.99 -10.28
C ARG A 197 9.01 9.92 -9.73
N GLN A 198 10.08 10.13 -10.46
CA GLN A 198 11.08 11.15 -10.12
C GLN A 198 10.55 12.58 -10.29
N ARG A 199 9.63 12.80 -11.24
CA ARG A 199 9.00 14.09 -11.49
C ARG A 199 7.83 14.40 -10.56
N LEU A 200 7.27 13.38 -9.92
CA LEU A 200 6.15 13.49 -9.00
C LEU A 200 6.62 13.32 -7.56
N GLY A 201 6.40 14.32 -6.74
CA GLY A 201 6.58 14.24 -5.29
C GLY A 201 5.24 14.04 -4.62
N VAL A 202 5.09 12.98 -3.83
CA VAL A 202 3.83 12.68 -3.14
C VAL A 202 4.03 12.75 -1.64
N VAL A 203 3.27 13.62 -0.98
CA VAL A 203 3.17 13.73 0.48
C VAL A 203 1.79 13.19 0.87
N LEU A 204 1.77 12.05 1.54
CA LEU A 204 0.54 11.39 1.99
C LEU A 204 0.18 11.82 3.42
N GLN A 205 -1.10 11.73 3.75
CA GLN A 205 -1.64 11.96 5.09
C GLN A 205 -0.98 11.01 6.11
N ASP A 206 -0.95 9.71 5.80
CA ASP A 206 -0.27 8.71 6.62
C ASP A 206 1.20 8.62 6.22
N THR A 207 2.05 9.24 7.02
CA THR A 207 3.49 9.25 6.80
C THR A 207 4.12 7.92 7.17
N PHE A 208 4.79 7.29 6.21
CA PHE A 208 5.54 6.06 6.43
C PHE A 208 7.05 6.32 6.45
N LEU A 209 7.72 5.92 7.53
CA LEU A 209 9.16 5.89 7.66
C LEU A 209 9.64 4.44 7.81
N PHE A 210 10.71 4.11 7.10
CA PHE A 210 11.34 2.81 7.16
C PHE A 210 12.18 2.67 8.44
N SER A 211 12.34 1.45 8.94
CA SER A 211 13.35 1.14 9.95
C SER A 211 14.75 1.41 9.37
N GLY A 212 15.65 1.96 10.17
CA GLY A 212 16.96 2.42 9.75
C GLY A 212 17.19 3.87 10.19
N ASN A 213 18.24 4.52 9.76
CA ASN A 213 18.56 5.88 10.23
C ASN A 213 17.78 6.97 9.46
N VAL A 214 17.83 8.19 10.00
CA VAL A 214 17.17 9.36 9.39
C VAL A 214 17.76 9.67 8.01
N ALA A 215 19.09 9.57 7.83
CA ALA A 215 19.73 9.85 6.55
C ALA A 215 19.26 8.89 5.45
N ASP A 216 19.12 7.60 5.74
CA ASP A 216 18.64 6.59 4.79
C ASP A 216 17.18 6.84 4.42
N ASN A 217 16.37 7.23 5.40
CA ASN A 217 14.98 7.61 5.18
C ASN A 217 14.82 8.86 4.30
N LEU A 218 15.69 9.84 4.43
CA LEU A 218 15.66 11.05 3.61
C LEU A 218 16.21 10.79 2.20
N ARG A 219 17.31 10.06 2.12
CA ARG A 219 17.98 9.77 0.85
C ARG A 219 17.20 8.78 0.00
N LEU A 220 16.71 7.69 0.61
CA LEU A 220 16.21 6.50 -0.11
C LEU A 220 17.19 6.13 -1.26
N ASP A 221 16.70 6.12 -2.50
CA ASP A 221 17.49 5.80 -3.69
C ASP A 221 18.11 7.02 -4.37
N ALA A 222 18.04 8.23 -3.76
CA ALA A 222 18.63 9.43 -4.34
C ALA A 222 20.16 9.37 -4.26
N PRO A 223 20.89 9.58 -5.37
CA PRO A 223 22.35 9.51 -5.43
C PRO A 223 23.00 10.79 -4.90
N ILE A 224 22.76 11.11 -3.62
CA ILE A 224 23.29 12.30 -2.94
C ILE A 224 24.31 11.92 -1.87
N SER A 225 25.40 12.70 -1.77
CA SER A 225 26.42 12.52 -0.73
C SER A 225 25.90 12.95 0.65
N SER A 226 26.59 12.55 1.71
CA SER A 226 26.22 12.95 3.08
C SER A 226 26.33 14.46 3.29
N ASP A 227 27.32 15.12 2.68
CA ASP A 227 27.51 16.57 2.78
C ASP A 227 26.40 17.33 2.04
N GLN A 228 26.00 16.84 0.86
CA GLN A 228 24.86 17.39 0.13
C GLN A 228 23.55 17.22 0.91
N LEU A 229 23.32 16.04 1.51
CA LEU A 229 22.16 15.80 2.33
C LEU A 229 22.10 16.76 3.52
N GLN A 230 23.24 16.98 4.19
CA GLN A 230 23.31 17.91 5.31
C GLN A 230 23.01 19.36 4.88
N GLY A 231 23.53 19.80 3.73
CA GLY A 231 23.22 21.11 3.15
C GLY A 231 21.72 21.26 2.86
N LEU A 232 21.11 20.28 2.19
CA LEU A 232 19.67 20.28 1.90
C LEU A 232 18.81 20.28 3.17
N CYS A 233 19.21 19.54 4.20
CA CYS A 233 18.51 19.57 5.50
C CYS A 233 18.55 20.97 6.14
N ALA A 234 19.66 21.68 6.05
CA ALA A 234 19.78 23.06 6.55
C ALA A 234 18.90 24.03 5.74
N GLU A 235 18.89 23.93 4.40
CA GLU A 235 18.04 24.74 3.53
C GLU A 235 16.54 24.51 3.80
N LEU A 236 16.15 23.26 4.08
CA LEU A 236 14.79 22.86 4.43
C LEU A 236 14.42 23.15 5.89
N GLY A 237 15.33 23.76 6.69
CA GLY A 237 15.04 24.12 8.07
C GLY A 237 14.92 22.94 9.04
N LEU A 238 15.51 21.77 8.71
CA LEU A 238 15.47 20.58 9.58
C LEU A 238 16.44 20.63 10.76
N ASP A 239 17.34 21.61 10.84
CA ASP A 239 18.33 21.74 11.90
C ASP A 239 17.73 21.65 13.32
N PRO A 240 16.60 22.33 13.65
CA PRO A 240 16.00 22.21 14.97
C PRO A 240 15.53 20.80 15.32
N LEU A 241 15.05 20.04 14.32
CA LEU A 241 14.69 18.64 14.49
C LEU A 241 15.95 17.78 14.70
N LEU A 242 16.93 17.90 13.81
CA LEU A 242 18.16 17.10 13.85
C LEU A 242 18.96 17.31 15.15
N ARG A 243 18.97 18.53 15.71
CA ARG A 243 19.61 18.81 17.01
C ARG A 243 18.91 18.17 18.21
N ARG A 244 17.62 17.87 18.11
CA ARG A 244 16.87 17.17 19.18
C ARG A 244 17.04 15.67 19.14
N LEU A 245 17.45 15.12 17.98
CA LEU A 245 17.70 13.71 17.84
C LEU A 245 19.08 13.34 18.40
N PRO A 246 19.21 12.19 19.08
CA PRO A 246 20.46 11.81 19.78
C PRO A 246 21.70 11.85 18.89
N ASP A 247 21.59 11.34 17.67
CA ASP A 247 22.69 11.19 16.72
C ASP A 247 22.41 11.95 15.40
N GLY A 248 21.51 12.95 15.42
CA GLY A 248 21.14 13.74 14.25
C GLY A 248 20.68 12.86 13.08
N LEU A 249 21.35 12.98 11.92
CA LEU A 249 21.05 12.19 10.72
C LEU A 249 21.31 10.68 10.90
N ALA A 250 22.19 10.28 11.83
CA ALA A 250 22.49 8.88 12.12
C ALA A 250 21.50 8.26 13.13
N THR A 251 20.57 9.03 13.66
CA THR A 251 19.56 8.53 14.62
C THR A 251 18.76 7.39 14.02
N GLU A 252 18.75 6.26 14.69
CA GLU A 252 17.96 5.08 14.31
C GLU A 252 16.48 5.30 14.56
N LEU A 253 15.67 5.04 13.52
CA LEU A 253 14.22 5.09 13.56
C LEU A 253 13.66 3.70 13.84
N ARG A 254 12.75 3.62 14.81
CA ARG A 254 11.97 2.40 15.07
C ARG A 254 10.95 2.19 13.97
N GLU A 255 10.33 1.03 13.97
CA GLU A 255 9.26 0.70 13.02
C GLU A 255 8.25 1.86 12.88
N ARG A 256 8.02 2.30 11.64
CA ARG A 256 7.16 3.44 11.28
C ARG A 256 7.52 4.76 11.95
N GLY A 257 8.77 4.94 12.38
CA GLY A 257 9.19 6.15 13.09
C GLY A 257 8.54 6.30 14.46
N GLY A 258 8.29 5.19 15.18
CA GLY A 258 7.57 5.16 16.46
C GLY A 258 8.26 5.92 17.60
N ASN A 259 9.51 6.34 17.42
CA ASN A 259 10.25 7.21 18.34
C ASN A 259 10.19 8.70 17.99
N LEU A 260 9.40 9.08 16.99
CA LEU A 260 9.17 10.46 16.57
C LEU A 260 7.72 10.89 16.82
N SER A 261 7.48 12.17 17.05
CA SER A 261 6.14 12.75 17.06
C SER A 261 5.52 12.72 15.65
N SER A 262 4.20 12.88 15.55
CA SER A 262 3.51 12.94 14.25
C SER A 262 4.05 14.06 13.36
N GLY A 263 4.30 15.25 13.94
CA GLY A 263 4.87 16.39 13.23
C GLY A 263 6.29 16.13 12.72
N GLU A 264 7.14 15.52 13.54
CA GLU A 264 8.52 15.18 13.12
C GLU A 264 8.53 14.15 11.99
N ARG A 265 7.66 13.13 12.04
CA ARG A 265 7.50 12.19 10.93
C ARG A 265 7.08 12.90 9.65
N GLN A 266 6.16 13.84 9.75
CA GLN A 266 5.67 14.58 8.61
C GLN A 266 6.72 15.52 8.02
N LEU A 267 7.48 16.24 8.86
CA LEU A 267 8.63 17.03 8.41
C LEU A 267 9.65 16.20 7.64
N LEU A 268 10.00 15.01 8.14
CA LEU A 268 10.90 14.11 7.43
C LEU A 268 10.32 13.61 6.10
N SER A 269 9.00 13.38 6.04
CA SER A 269 8.33 12.99 4.79
C SER A 269 8.35 14.11 3.75
N VAL A 270 8.07 15.33 4.15
CA VAL A 270 8.15 16.52 3.29
C VAL A 270 9.58 16.72 2.80
N ALA A 271 10.56 16.64 3.70
CA ALA A 271 11.97 16.76 3.35
C ALA A 271 12.43 15.67 2.36
N ARG A 272 12.00 14.44 2.54
CA ARG A 272 12.24 13.33 1.59
C ARG A 272 11.78 13.67 0.18
N VAL A 273 10.62 14.30 0.05
CA VAL A 273 10.09 14.75 -1.24
C VAL A 273 10.89 15.93 -1.77
N ALA A 274 11.20 16.91 -0.92
CA ALA A 274 11.96 18.10 -1.28
C ALA A 274 13.36 17.78 -1.85
N ILE A 275 14.05 16.83 -1.24
CA ILE A 275 15.39 16.37 -1.64
C ILE A 275 15.42 15.81 -3.08
N ARG A 276 14.30 15.27 -3.57
CA ARG A 276 14.20 14.73 -4.92
C ARG A 276 13.91 15.79 -5.99
N ASP A 277 13.61 17.00 -5.57
CA ASP A 277 13.31 18.14 -6.44
C ASP A 277 12.30 17.83 -7.57
N PRO A 278 11.07 17.35 -7.23
CA PRO A 278 10.06 17.01 -8.22
C PRO A 278 9.49 18.27 -8.87
N SER A 279 9.06 18.18 -10.14
CA SER A 279 8.39 19.27 -10.85
C SER A 279 6.90 19.42 -10.47
N VAL A 280 6.27 18.34 -10.04
CA VAL A 280 4.88 18.32 -9.61
C VAL A 280 4.79 17.74 -8.20
N LEU A 281 4.16 18.48 -7.32
CA LEU A 281 3.86 18.06 -5.94
C LEU A 281 2.40 17.65 -5.82
N VAL A 282 2.19 16.53 -5.19
CA VAL A 282 0.86 16.02 -4.83
C VAL A 282 0.81 15.88 -3.32
N MET A 283 -0.13 16.56 -2.69
CA MET A 283 -0.27 16.54 -1.24
C MET A 283 -1.67 16.09 -0.85
N ASP A 284 -1.74 15.10 0.02
CA ASP A 284 -2.97 14.64 0.65
C ASP A 284 -2.93 15.04 2.12
N GLU A 285 -3.62 16.11 2.47
CA GLU A 285 -3.76 16.74 3.78
C GLU A 285 -2.61 16.53 4.79
N ALA A 286 -1.55 17.30 4.64
CA ALA A 286 -0.30 17.12 5.40
C ALA A 286 -0.33 17.62 6.87
N THR A 287 -1.43 18.16 7.43
CA THR A 287 -1.39 18.90 8.69
C THR A 287 -2.39 18.48 9.77
N ALA A 288 -3.01 17.30 9.67
CA ALA A 288 -3.96 16.85 10.69
C ALA A 288 -3.26 16.44 12.01
N PHE A 289 -3.80 16.91 13.14
CA PHE A 289 -3.38 16.51 14.51
C PHE A 289 -1.97 16.93 14.97
N MET A 290 -1.53 18.15 14.66
CA MET A 290 -0.27 18.72 15.16
C MET A 290 -0.47 19.81 16.17
N ASP A 291 0.56 20.07 16.99
CA ASP A 291 0.63 21.25 17.83
C ASP A 291 0.88 22.52 16.98
N PRO A 292 0.36 23.69 17.39
CA PRO A 292 0.41 24.92 16.58
C PRO A 292 1.82 25.37 16.19
N SER A 293 2.83 25.09 17.02
CA SER A 293 4.21 25.48 16.75
C SER A 293 4.86 24.62 15.66
N THR A 294 4.60 23.33 15.67
CA THR A 294 5.06 22.38 14.66
C THR A 294 4.30 22.60 13.34
N GLU A 295 3.00 22.88 13.41
CA GLU A 295 2.17 23.23 12.24
C GLU A 295 2.70 24.48 11.53
N ALA A 296 3.02 25.57 12.25
CA ALA A 296 3.57 26.78 11.66
C ALA A 296 4.96 26.57 11.02
N THR A 297 5.75 25.66 11.54
CA THR A 297 7.05 25.30 10.95
C THR A 297 6.85 24.50 9.67
N LEU A 298 6.01 23.46 9.72
CA LEU A 298 5.68 22.65 8.57
C LEU A 298 5.07 23.47 7.43
N GLN A 299 4.17 24.40 7.74
CA GLN A 299 3.55 25.27 6.74
C GLN A 299 4.60 26.12 6.02
N ARG A 300 5.54 26.74 6.75
CA ARG A 300 6.64 27.50 6.13
C ARG A 300 7.54 26.64 5.24
N ASP A 301 7.78 25.39 5.62
CA ASP A 301 8.63 24.50 4.84
C ASP A 301 7.86 23.96 3.63
N LEU A 302 6.55 23.75 3.74
CA LEU A 302 5.67 23.47 2.62
C LEU A 302 5.60 24.63 1.63
N ASP A 303 5.48 25.87 2.10
CA ASP A 303 5.47 27.08 1.25
C ASP A 303 6.77 27.21 0.44
N LYS A 304 7.93 26.93 1.08
CA LYS A 304 9.22 26.87 0.36
C LYS A 304 9.25 25.76 -0.68
N LEU A 305 8.73 24.58 -0.32
CA LEU A 305 8.69 23.42 -1.22
C LEU A 305 7.76 23.68 -2.42
N LEU A 306 6.66 24.38 -2.21
CA LEU A 306 5.70 24.73 -3.26
C LEU A 306 6.26 25.77 -4.24
N HIS A 307 7.12 26.68 -3.77
CA HIS A 307 7.59 27.78 -4.58
C HIS A 307 8.23 27.33 -5.90
N GLY A 308 7.67 27.82 -7.02
CA GLY A 308 8.16 27.53 -8.37
C GLY A 308 7.81 26.11 -8.90
N ARG A 309 7.01 25.33 -8.19
CA ARG A 309 6.56 23.99 -8.59
C ARG A 309 5.06 23.93 -8.77
N THR A 310 4.61 23.04 -9.65
CA THR A 310 3.18 22.76 -9.79
C THR A 310 2.69 21.95 -8.60
N ALA A 311 1.55 22.29 -8.02
CA ALA A 311 1.02 21.57 -6.87
C ALA A 311 -0.45 21.17 -7.04
N ILE A 312 -0.76 19.94 -6.65
CA ILE A 312 -2.12 19.41 -6.51
C ILE A 312 -2.33 19.06 -5.04
N VAL A 313 -3.21 19.77 -4.37
CA VAL A 313 -3.46 19.59 -2.93
C VAL A 313 -4.87 19.07 -2.73
N ILE A 314 -5.02 17.85 -2.18
CA ILE A 314 -6.29 17.42 -1.62
C ILE A 314 -6.43 18.17 -0.29
N ALA A 315 -7.30 19.17 -0.29
CA ALA A 315 -7.44 20.05 0.86
C ALA A 315 -8.70 19.66 1.66
N HIS A 316 -8.49 19.47 2.95
CA HIS A 316 -9.54 19.27 3.94
C HIS A 316 -9.66 20.47 4.91
N ARG A 317 -8.82 21.50 4.73
CA ARG A 317 -8.85 22.74 5.51
C ARG A 317 -9.07 23.95 4.60
N LEU A 318 -9.96 24.83 5.01
CA LEU A 318 -10.32 26.01 4.23
C LEU A 318 -9.10 26.91 3.96
N ALA A 319 -8.22 27.11 4.96
CA ALA A 319 -7.01 27.89 4.79
C ALA A 319 -6.09 27.41 3.66
N THR A 320 -5.96 26.11 3.47
CA THR A 320 -5.19 25.52 2.36
C THR A 320 -5.85 25.79 1.01
N VAL A 321 -7.18 25.73 0.97
CA VAL A 321 -7.96 26.00 -0.25
C VAL A 321 -7.88 27.47 -0.63
N GLU A 322 -7.97 28.37 0.34
CA GLU A 322 -7.88 29.84 0.13
C GLU A 322 -6.51 30.27 -0.40
N ALA A 323 -5.45 29.58 0.01
CA ALA A 323 -4.09 29.83 -0.45
C ALA A 323 -3.79 29.31 -1.86
N SER A 324 -4.70 28.54 -2.48
CA SER A 324 -4.51 27.98 -3.81
C SER A 324 -4.90 28.95 -4.91
N ASP A 325 -4.18 28.91 -6.07
CA ASP A 325 -4.48 29.76 -7.23
C ASP A 325 -5.85 29.41 -7.83
N ARG A 326 -6.19 28.10 -7.84
CA ARG A 326 -7.44 27.60 -8.38
C ARG A 326 -7.94 26.38 -7.61
N ILE A 327 -9.25 26.24 -7.58
CA ILE A 327 -9.95 25.16 -6.91
C ILE A 327 -10.69 24.34 -7.97
N LEU A 328 -10.57 23.03 -7.90
CA LEU A 328 -11.32 22.05 -8.70
C LEU A 328 -12.27 21.31 -7.76
N VAL A 329 -13.56 21.39 -8.03
CA VAL A 329 -14.60 20.75 -7.19
C VAL A 329 -15.07 19.47 -7.86
N LEU A 330 -14.79 18.35 -7.21
CA LEU A 330 -15.21 17.03 -7.67
C LEU A 330 -16.46 16.56 -6.93
N ARG A 331 -17.41 16.01 -7.69
CA ARG A 331 -18.60 15.34 -7.13
C ARG A 331 -18.96 14.14 -7.99
N LYS A 332 -19.05 12.97 -7.37
CA LYS A 332 -19.38 11.71 -8.05
C LYS A 332 -18.55 11.47 -9.32
N GLY A 333 -17.26 11.70 -9.26
CA GLY A 333 -16.33 11.46 -10.38
C GLY A 333 -16.31 12.52 -11.48
N HIS A 334 -17.08 13.59 -11.36
CA HIS A 334 -17.11 14.69 -12.33
C HIS A 334 -16.53 15.97 -11.74
N LEU A 335 -15.89 16.78 -12.59
CA LEU A 335 -15.54 18.17 -12.28
C LEU A 335 -16.79 19.02 -12.46
N ILE A 336 -17.32 19.56 -11.36
CA ILE A 336 -18.59 20.33 -11.39
C ILE A 336 -18.38 21.84 -11.30
N GLU A 337 -17.32 22.30 -10.64
CA GLU A 337 -16.97 23.70 -10.48
C GLU A 337 -15.46 23.86 -10.56
N GLN A 338 -14.99 25.00 -11.10
CA GLN A 338 -13.60 25.42 -11.04
C GLN A 338 -13.50 26.94 -11.00
N GLY A 339 -12.53 27.46 -10.23
CA GLY A 339 -12.32 28.90 -10.10
C GLY A 339 -11.49 29.24 -8.87
N THR A 340 -11.33 30.54 -8.59
CA THR A 340 -10.71 30.99 -7.34
C THR A 340 -11.69 30.88 -6.15
N HIS A 341 -11.18 30.93 -4.93
CA HIS A 341 -12.00 30.95 -3.72
C HIS A 341 -13.13 31.99 -3.81
N SER A 342 -12.78 33.22 -4.14
CA SER A 342 -13.74 34.33 -4.21
C SER A 342 -14.81 34.11 -5.28
N GLN A 343 -14.44 33.62 -6.46
CA GLN A 343 -15.39 33.33 -7.55
C GLN A 343 -16.39 32.24 -7.14
N LEU A 344 -15.90 31.12 -6.58
CA LEU A 344 -16.75 30.00 -6.21
C LEU A 344 -17.64 30.30 -5.01
N ARG A 345 -17.18 31.13 -4.08
CA ARG A 345 -18.01 31.66 -2.95
C ARG A 345 -19.17 32.50 -3.48
N GLN A 346 -18.92 33.38 -4.45
CA GLN A 346 -19.96 34.22 -5.06
C GLN A 346 -20.97 33.44 -5.88
N GLN A 347 -20.56 32.34 -6.52
CA GLN A 347 -21.46 31.48 -7.30
C GLN A 347 -22.50 30.75 -6.41
N GLY A 348 -22.24 30.58 -5.12
CA GLY A 348 -23.15 29.92 -4.19
C GLY A 348 -23.38 28.44 -4.45
N GLY A 349 -22.44 27.79 -5.16
CA GLY A 349 -22.52 26.39 -5.58
C GLY A 349 -22.14 25.38 -4.50
N VAL A 350 -21.69 24.21 -4.91
CA VAL A 350 -21.28 23.12 -4.01
C VAL A 350 -20.08 23.55 -3.18
N TYR A 351 -19.10 24.25 -3.78
CA TYR A 351 -17.96 24.78 -3.04
C TYR A 351 -18.37 25.69 -1.90
N ALA A 352 -19.25 26.66 -2.16
CA ALA A 352 -19.70 27.59 -1.12
C ALA A 352 -20.37 26.87 0.05
N GLN A 353 -21.19 25.84 -0.24
CA GLN A 353 -21.83 25.01 0.80
C GLN A 353 -20.79 24.24 1.63
N LEU A 354 -19.77 23.64 0.98
CA LEU A 354 -18.69 22.92 1.68
C LEU A 354 -17.88 23.87 2.57
N ALA A 355 -17.55 25.06 2.08
CA ALA A 355 -16.82 26.06 2.83
C ALA A 355 -17.61 26.55 4.05
N ASP A 356 -18.92 26.83 3.89
CA ASP A 356 -19.80 27.22 5.01
C ASP A 356 -19.91 26.12 6.08
N LEU A 357 -19.99 24.86 5.68
CA LEU A 357 -20.02 23.73 6.60
C LEU A 357 -18.71 23.62 7.39
N GLN A 358 -17.59 23.85 6.74
CA GLN A 358 -16.28 23.82 7.40
C GLN A 358 -16.05 25.00 8.34
N GLU A 359 -16.45 26.21 7.97
CA GLU A 359 -16.42 27.39 8.86
C GLU A 359 -17.23 27.14 10.14
N ARG A 360 -18.32 26.39 10.04
CA ARG A 360 -19.15 25.97 11.18
C ARG A 360 -18.60 24.75 11.94
N GLY A 361 -17.48 24.17 11.51
CA GLY A 361 -16.91 22.97 12.11
C GLY A 361 -17.73 21.68 11.91
N LEU A 362 -18.64 21.64 10.92
CA LEU A 362 -19.59 20.54 10.71
C LEU A 362 -19.11 19.50 9.69
N ALA A 363 -18.15 19.83 8.82
CA ALA A 363 -17.62 18.92 7.81
C ALA A 363 -16.19 19.26 7.40
N ALA A 364 -15.46 18.28 6.82
CA ALA A 364 -14.23 18.50 6.07
C ALA A 364 -14.54 18.69 4.57
N LEU A 365 -13.71 19.46 3.86
CA LEU A 365 -13.83 19.74 2.41
C LEU A 365 -13.52 18.53 1.54
#